data_9b4bfda94bbddd7a07afe42fd7d09f46
#
_entry.id   9b4bfda94bbddd7a07afe42fd7d09f46
#
_cell.length_a   1.000
_cell.length_b   1.000
_cell.length_c   1.000
_cell.angle_alpha   90.00
_cell.angle_beta   90.00
_cell.angle_gamma   90.00
#
_symmetry.space_group_name_H-M   'P 1'
#
loop_
_entity.id
_entity.type
_entity.pdbx_description
1 polymer ?
#
loop_
_entity_poly.entity_id
_entity_poly.type
_entity_poly.pdbx_seq_one_letter_code
_entity_poly.pdbx_strand_id
1 'polypeptide(L)'
;MSKVFKRDFFNYGGMFYFYFFIWAITFAFLPIWLKDNAHLNEVQSGLIFSGISLAALCYHPFFGYIQDKLGYKKNLFAIIAGAMIFFGVFFNWIFIPLLEYNFWLGLFVCSFYMSLCLYGGVGVVESYIERVSRSNGFEYGHVRLFGSIAGATASFVGGILFLQNPESIFWAASISGAILCVLLYLAPVKKDVIEKTKTNNAVITKNDVFKILKLKDFWFFALIIVGTAAIYDVFDQQFPNYYVTFFDTKANGIDTFSKLCAAQTAIEAILMIFAPALVNKIGAKKGLLLFGVLTFIRIAGSAIFTSITMLSIFRLIA
;
A
#
# COMPACT_ATOMS: atom_id res chain seq x y z
N MET A 1 24.92 -16.01 -12.52
CA MET A 1 24.45 -15.46 -11.23
C MET A 1 25.00 -16.34 -10.10
N SER A 2 25.73 -15.76 -9.13
CA SER A 2 26.25 -16.51 -7.98
C SER A 2 25.10 -16.98 -7.08
N LYS A 3 25.28 -18.09 -6.33
CA LYS A 3 24.26 -18.60 -5.38
C LYS A 3 23.86 -17.54 -4.33
N VAL A 4 24.79 -16.69 -3.92
CA VAL A 4 24.58 -15.59 -2.95
C VAL A 4 23.66 -14.52 -3.54
N PHE A 5 23.86 -14.14 -4.80
CA PHE A 5 23.02 -13.16 -5.49
C PHE A 5 21.56 -13.61 -5.59
N LYS A 6 21.33 -14.91 -5.92
CA LYS A 6 19.98 -15.48 -5.97
C LYS A 6 19.28 -15.45 -4.59
N ARG A 7 20.00 -15.81 -3.53
CA ARG A 7 19.44 -15.82 -2.17
C ARG A 7 19.02 -14.43 -1.70
N ASP A 8 19.88 -13.44 -1.91
CA ASP A 8 19.62 -12.06 -1.50
C ASP A 8 18.44 -11.48 -2.29
N PHE A 9 18.36 -11.72 -3.60
CA PHE A 9 17.23 -11.30 -4.42
C PHE A 9 15.89 -11.85 -3.92
N PHE A 10 15.81 -13.16 -3.64
CA PHE A 10 14.57 -13.76 -3.12
C PHE A 10 14.25 -13.32 -1.69
N ASN A 11 15.26 -13.05 -0.87
CA ASN A 11 15.03 -12.53 0.48
C ASN A 11 14.41 -11.11 0.43
N TYR A 12 14.95 -10.22 -0.37
CA TYR A 12 14.39 -8.87 -0.55
C TYR A 12 13.05 -8.89 -1.28
N GLY A 13 12.87 -9.78 -2.27
CA GLY A 13 11.58 -10.03 -2.91
C GLY A 13 10.54 -10.54 -1.91
N GLY A 14 10.92 -11.47 -1.03
CA GLY A 14 10.06 -11.95 0.05
C GLY A 14 9.66 -10.86 1.04
N MET A 15 10.59 -9.97 1.42
CA MET A 15 10.23 -8.82 2.27
C MET A 15 9.20 -7.92 1.60
N PHE A 16 9.40 -7.62 0.32
CA PHE A 16 8.48 -6.82 -0.46
C PHE A 16 7.11 -7.51 -0.57
N TYR A 17 7.12 -8.82 -0.84
CA TYR A 17 5.91 -9.64 -0.91
C TYR A 17 5.11 -9.60 0.40
N PHE A 18 5.71 -9.94 1.54
CA PHE A 18 4.98 -10.02 2.81
C PHE A 18 4.52 -8.65 3.30
N TYR A 19 5.28 -7.58 3.05
CA TYR A 19 4.85 -6.24 3.37
C TYR A 19 3.60 -5.84 2.55
N PHE A 20 3.65 -6.00 1.23
CA PHE A 20 2.53 -5.65 0.34
C PHE A 20 1.36 -6.63 0.43
N PHE A 21 1.60 -7.86 0.89
CA PHE A 21 0.52 -8.78 1.24
C PHE A 21 -0.32 -8.23 2.42
N ILE A 22 0.34 -7.76 3.49
CA ILE A 22 -0.35 -7.12 4.63
C ILE A 22 -1.12 -5.89 4.17
N TRP A 23 -0.50 -5.06 3.36
CA TRP A 23 -1.09 -3.86 2.81
C TRP A 23 -2.36 -4.19 2.01
N ALA A 24 -2.25 -5.10 1.06
CA ALA A 24 -3.31 -5.44 0.14
C ALA A 24 -4.48 -6.17 0.83
N ILE A 25 -4.22 -7.18 1.69
CA ILE A 25 -5.28 -7.91 2.39
C ILE A 25 -6.06 -6.98 3.32
N THR A 26 -5.36 -6.03 3.94
CA THR A 26 -6.00 -5.06 4.84
C THR A 26 -6.90 -4.10 4.05
N PHE A 27 -6.37 -3.38 3.06
CA PHE A 27 -7.12 -2.35 2.35
C PHE A 27 -8.23 -2.91 1.45
N ALA A 28 -8.10 -4.13 0.93
CA ALA A 28 -9.15 -4.76 0.14
C ALA A 28 -10.42 -5.04 0.97
N PHE A 29 -10.27 -5.43 2.22
CA PHE A 29 -11.41 -5.91 3.04
C PHE A 29 -11.76 -5.00 4.22
N LEU A 30 -10.89 -4.07 4.61
CA LEU A 30 -11.14 -3.13 5.70
C LEU A 30 -12.45 -2.34 5.53
N PRO A 31 -12.82 -1.82 4.34
CA PRO A 31 -14.08 -1.10 4.19
C PRO A 31 -15.31 -1.96 4.53
N ILE A 32 -15.30 -3.22 4.10
CA ILE A 32 -16.38 -4.17 4.38
C ILE A 32 -16.40 -4.54 5.86
N TRP A 33 -15.21 -4.78 6.44
CA TRP A 33 -15.05 -5.13 7.85
C TRP A 33 -15.50 -3.99 8.78
N LEU A 34 -15.16 -2.74 8.47
CA LEU A 34 -15.59 -1.57 9.25
C LEU A 34 -17.11 -1.45 9.27
N LYS A 35 -17.78 -1.72 8.15
CA LYS A 35 -19.24 -1.68 8.06
C LYS A 35 -19.90 -2.83 8.81
N ASP A 36 -19.38 -4.05 8.64
CA ASP A 36 -20.05 -5.27 9.10
C ASP A 36 -19.71 -5.66 10.54
N ASN A 37 -18.43 -5.57 10.90
CA ASN A 37 -17.93 -6.06 12.18
C ASN A 37 -17.73 -4.92 13.19
N ALA A 38 -17.28 -3.76 12.74
CA ALA A 38 -17.17 -2.58 13.60
C ALA A 38 -18.47 -1.73 13.61
N HIS A 39 -19.49 -2.10 12.82
CA HIS A 39 -20.79 -1.44 12.74
C HIS A 39 -20.73 0.06 12.46
N LEU A 40 -19.70 0.49 11.73
CA LEU A 40 -19.53 1.90 11.37
C LEU A 40 -20.36 2.24 10.12
N ASN A 41 -20.95 3.43 10.14
CA ASN A 41 -21.58 3.98 8.95
C ASN A 41 -20.53 4.48 7.94
N GLU A 42 -20.97 4.85 6.73
CA GLU A 42 -20.09 5.27 5.65
C GLU A 42 -19.28 6.53 5.97
N VAL A 43 -19.89 7.46 6.73
CA VAL A 43 -19.20 8.69 7.18
C VAL A 43 -18.11 8.35 8.19
N GLN A 44 -18.40 7.50 9.16
CA GLN A 44 -17.42 7.06 10.16
C GLN A 44 -16.27 6.29 9.54
N SER A 45 -16.56 5.39 8.59
CA SER A 45 -15.53 4.69 7.82
C SER A 45 -14.66 5.67 7.02
N GLY A 46 -15.27 6.65 6.37
CA GLY A 46 -14.56 7.72 5.66
C GLY A 46 -13.66 8.56 6.57
N LEU A 47 -14.11 8.84 7.81
CA LEU A 47 -13.30 9.53 8.81
C LEU A 47 -12.08 8.70 9.24
N ILE A 48 -12.21 7.36 9.39
CA ILE A 48 -11.07 6.47 9.66
C ILE A 48 -10.03 6.56 8.54
N PHE A 49 -10.42 6.42 7.27
CA PHE A 49 -9.48 6.54 6.14
C PHE A 49 -8.86 7.92 6.03
N SER A 50 -9.65 8.98 6.26
CA SER A 50 -9.15 10.35 6.29
C SER A 50 -8.13 10.57 7.41
N GLY A 51 -8.41 10.02 8.60
CA GLY A 51 -7.49 10.05 9.73
C GLY A 51 -6.18 9.34 9.46
N ILE A 52 -6.22 8.15 8.81
CA ILE A 52 -5.02 7.41 8.39
C ILE A 52 -4.19 8.24 7.43
N SER A 53 -4.83 8.85 6.42
CA SER A 53 -4.16 9.70 5.43
C SER A 53 -3.55 10.96 6.07
N LEU A 54 -4.27 11.59 7.01
CA LEU A 54 -3.78 12.77 7.73
C LEU A 54 -2.58 12.42 8.63
N ALA A 55 -2.62 11.28 9.33
CA ALA A 55 -1.49 10.80 10.12
C ALA A 55 -0.26 10.49 9.23
N ALA A 56 -0.47 10.02 7.99
CA ALA A 56 0.60 9.77 7.03
C ALA A 56 1.36 11.05 6.67
N LEU A 57 0.69 12.20 6.58
CA LEU A 57 1.36 13.50 6.36
C LEU A 57 2.38 13.83 7.46
N CYS A 58 2.16 13.35 8.69
CA CYS A 58 3.11 13.51 9.78
C CYS A 58 4.24 12.48 9.66
N TYR A 59 3.93 11.22 9.32
CA TYR A 59 4.93 10.16 9.27
C TYR A 59 5.90 10.30 8.10
N HIS A 60 5.45 10.71 6.91
CA HIS A 60 6.31 10.77 5.73
C HIS A 60 7.55 11.65 5.89
N PRO A 61 7.47 12.92 6.33
CA PRO A 61 8.64 13.75 6.54
C PRO A 61 9.55 13.21 7.65
N PHE A 62 8.95 12.69 8.72
CA PHE A 62 9.67 12.16 9.87
C PHE A 62 10.44 10.89 9.51
N PHE A 63 9.80 9.96 8.81
CA PHE A 63 10.45 8.72 8.36
C PHE A 63 11.50 8.98 7.29
N GLY A 64 11.26 9.89 6.36
CA GLY A 64 12.26 10.30 5.38
C GLY A 64 13.54 10.81 6.05
N TYR A 65 13.39 11.72 7.00
CA TYR A 65 14.52 12.25 7.76
C TYR A 65 15.29 11.19 8.56
N ILE A 66 14.56 10.30 9.26
CA ILE A 66 15.18 9.20 10.01
C ILE A 66 15.90 8.25 9.04
N GLN A 67 15.28 7.91 7.93
CA GLN A 67 15.82 6.96 6.96
C GLN A 67 17.08 7.47 6.28
N ASP A 68 17.15 8.76 5.97
CA ASP A 68 18.35 9.39 5.45
C ASP A 68 19.52 9.32 6.44
N LYS A 69 19.25 9.46 7.74
CA LYS A 69 20.25 9.27 8.80
C LYS A 69 20.64 7.81 9.01
N LEU A 70 19.69 6.89 8.87
CA LEU A 70 19.93 5.46 9.05
C LEU A 70 20.67 4.83 7.86
N GLY A 71 20.49 5.37 6.65
CA GLY A 71 21.07 4.83 5.42
C GLY A 71 20.63 3.38 5.17
N TYR A 72 21.57 2.44 5.30
CA TYR A 72 21.32 0.99 5.13
C TYR A 72 20.93 0.26 6.41
N LYS A 73 20.76 0.96 7.54
CA LYS A 73 20.34 0.33 8.79
C LYS A 73 18.86 -0.04 8.74
N LYS A 74 18.53 -1.20 9.28
CA LYS A 74 17.19 -1.81 9.24
C LYS A 74 16.25 -1.32 10.34
N ASN A 75 16.73 -0.47 11.26
CA ASN A 75 16.05 -0.20 12.54
C ASN A 75 14.62 0.30 12.35
N LEU A 76 14.40 1.27 11.46
CA LEU A 76 13.06 1.81 11.23
C LEU A 76 12.14 0.76 10.58
N PHE A 77 12.66 0.02 9.60
CA PHE A 77 11.90 -1.07 8.98
C PHE A 77 11.58 -2.19 9.99
N ALA A 78 12.50 -2.50 10.90
CA ALA A 78 12.27 -3.49 11.95
C ALA A 78 11.17 -3.06 12.94
N ILE A 79 11.10 -1.76 13.28
CA ILE A 79 10.02 -1.22 14.12
C ILE A 79 8.67 -1.39 13.42
N ILE A 80 8.59 -1.06 12.12
CA ILE A 80 7.36 -1.19 11.33
C ILE A 80 6.95 -2.66 11.21
N ALA A 81 7.89 -3.54 10.84
CA ALA A 81 7.62 -4.98 10.74
C ALA A 81 7.19 -5.58 12.09
N GLY A 82 7.83 -5.15 13.19
CA GLY A 82 7.44 -5.54 14.54
C GLY A 82 6.04 -5.07 14.92
N ALA A 83 5.67 -3.84 14.56
CA ALA A 83 4.32 -3.34 14.78
C ALA A 83 3.27 -4.15 13.98
N MET A 84 3.61 -4.61 12.77
CA MET A 84 2.73 -5.43 11.94
C MET A 84 2.41 -6.82 12.54
N ILE A 85 3.25 -7.36 13.41
CA ILE A 85 2.94 -8.61 14.13
C ILE A 85 1.68 -8.46 14.99
N PHE A 86 1.40 -7.26 15.47
CA PHE A 86 0.26 -6.98 16.34
C PHE A 86 -1.05 -6.66 15.62
N PHE A 87 -1.14 -6.80 14.28
CA PHE A 87 -2.36 -6.49 13.52
C PHE A 87 -3.59 -7.23 14.04
N GLY A 88 -3.51 -8.54 14.21
CA GLY A 88 -4.62 -9.34 14.73
C GLY A 88 -5.05 -8.92 16.13
N VAL A 89 -4.08 -8.72 17.02
CA VAL A 89 -4.34 -8.23 18.39
C VAL A 89 -4.96 -6.85 18.38
N PHE A 90 -4.42 -5.94 17.54
CA PHE A 90 -4.90 -4.57 17.45
C PHE A 90 -6.36 -4.49 17.00
N PHE A 91 -6.72 -5.12 15.87
CA PHE A 91 -8.06 -5.03 15.33
C PHE A 91 -9.10 -5.75 16.19
N ASN A 92 -8.77 -6.94 16.70
CA ASN A 92 -9.75 -7.78 17.40
C ASN A 92 -9.88 -7.43 18.90
N TRP A 93 -8.82 -6.95 19.54
CA TRP A 93 -8.84 -6.76 21.00
C TRP A 93 -8.62 -5.32 21.47
N ILE A 94 -8.15 -4.43 20.61
CA ILE A 94 -7.87 -3.04 20.99
C ILE A 94 -8.82 -2.09 20.25
N PHE A 95 -8.93 -2.20 18.94
CA PHE A 95 -9.63 -1.22 18.12
C PHE A 95 -11.14 -1.22 18.38
N ILE A 96 -11.80 -2.41 18.37
CA ILE A 96 -13.24 -2.51 18.63
C ILE A 96 -13.61 -1.96 20.02
N PRO A 97 -12.98 -2.40 21.13
CA PRO A 97 -13.29 -1.82 22.44
C PRO A 97 -13.05 -0.31 22.54
N LEU A 98 -12.04 0.21 21.85
CA LEU A 98 -11.79 1.65 21.82
C LEU A 98 -12.89 2.41 21.06
N LEU A 99 -13.41 1.86 19.95
CA LEU A 99 -14.53 2.46 19.21
C LEU A 99 -15.81 2.46 20.04
N GLU A 100 -16.08 1.37 20.76
CA GLU A 100 -17.25 1.26 21.65
C GLU A 100 -17.18 2.26 22.82
N TYR A 101 -15.98 2.43 23.40
CA TYR A 101 -15.76 3.39 24.46
C TYR A 101 -15.88 4.84 23.97
N ASN A 102 -15.20 5.17 22.88
CA ASN A 102 -15.24 6.48 22.25
C ASN A 102 -14.74 6.42 20.81
N PHE A 103 -15.63 6.77 19.87
CA PHE A 103 -15.31 6.76 18.43
C PHE A 103 -14.04 7.58 18.10
N TRP A 104 -13.90 8.78 18.66
CA TRP A 104 -12.76 9.66 18.36
C TRP A 104 -11.43 9.11 18.87
N LEU A 105 -11.45 8.43 20.01
CA LEU A 105 -10.26 7.75 20.54
C LEU A 105 -9.88 6.56 19.65
N GLY A 106 -10.85 5.73 19.27
CA GLY A 106 -10.64 4.62 18.34
C GLY A 106 -10.10 5.11 16.99
N LEU A 107 -10.70 6.17 16.43
CA LEU A 107 -10.25 6.80 15.20
C LEU A 107 -8.79 7.27 15.32
N PHE A 108 -8.46 8.00 16.38
CA PHE A 108 -7.11 8.52 16.59
C PHE A 108 -6.07 7.39 16.66
N VAL A 109 -6.29 6.40 17.53
CA VAL A 109 -5.36 5.29 17.72
C VAL A 109 -5.22 4.45 16.45
N CYS A 110 -6.32 4.14 15.76
CA CYS A 110 -6.31 3.42 14.49
C CYS A 110 -5.56 4.19 13.41
N SER A 111 -5.82 5.49 13.28
CA SER A 111 -5.18 6.35 12.29
C SER A 111 -3.66 6.36 12.43
N PHE A 112 -3.16 6.52 13.64
CA PHE A 112 -1.72 6.52 13.90
C PHE A 112 -1.10 5.13 13.71
N TYR A 113 -1.75 4.07 14.19
CA TYR A 113 -1.25 2.71 14.04
C TYR A 113 -1.21 2.25 12.57
N MET A 114 -2.31 2.44 11.85
CA MET A 114 -2.41 2.07 10.44
C MET A 114 -1.46 2.88 9.57
N SER A 115 -1.36 4.18 9.85
CA SER A 115 -0.43 5.05 9.12
C SER A 115 1.03 4.69 9.39
N LEU A 116 1.39 4.38 10.64
CA LEU A 116 2.73 3.88 11.00
C LEU A 116 3.10 2.64 10.16
N CYS A 117 2.20 1.65 10.15
CA CYS A 117 2.46 0.35 9.52
C CYS A 117 2.38 0.41 8.00
N LEU A 118 1.33 1.03 7.44
CA LEU A 118 1.00 0.89 6.04
C LEU A 118 1.39 2.13 5.22
N TYR A 119 0.77 3.30 5.43
CA TYR A 119 1.05 4.46 4.58
C TYR A 119 2.47 5.02 4.77
N GLY A 120 2.88 5.30 6.01
CA GLY A 120 4.24 5.75 6.31
C GLY A 120 5.28 4.66 6.06
N GLY A 121 4.90 3.40 6.32
CA GLY A 121 5.75 2.24 6.14
C GLY A 121 6.14 1.97 4.68
N VAL A 122 5.24 2.23 3.70
CA VAL A 122 5.54 2.02 2.26
C VAL A 122 6.84 2.72 1.86
N GLY A 123 6.95 4.02 2.16
CA GLY A 123 8.14 4.80 1.81
C GLY A 123 9.42 4.26 2.43
N VAL A 124 9.34 3.72 3.66
CA VAL A 124 10.48 3.11 4.36
C VAL A 124 10.91 1.81 3.68
N VAL A 125 9.96 0.95 3.35
CA VAL A 125 10.23 -0.33 2.69
C VAL A 125 10.79 -0.12 1.29
N GLU A 126 10.14 0.71 0.49
CA GLU A 126 10.55 0.99 -0.89
C GLU A 126 11.96 1.59 -0.95
N SER A 127 12.24 2.62 -0.16
CA SER A 127 13.56 3.24 -0.18
C SER A 127 14.66 2.35 0.41
N TYR A 128 14.36 1.52 1.41
CA TYR A 128 15.30 0.52 1.91
C TYR A 128 15.65 -0.51 0.82
N ILE A 129 14.64 -1.11 0.21
CA ILE A 129 14.81 -2.14 -0.84
C ILE A 129 15.49 -1.54 -2.07
N GLU A 130 15.16 -0.32 -2.49
CA GLU A 130 15.81 0.36 -3.59
C GLU A 130 17.32 0.57 -3.34
N ARG A 131 17.70 1.08 -2.16
CA ARG A 131 19.11 1.26 -1.78
C ARG A 131 19.86 -0.05 -1.79
N VAL A 132 19.27 -1.10 -1.22
CA VAL A 132 19.89 -2.43 -1.19
C VAL A 132 19.99 -3.06 -2.58
N SER A 133 18.98 -2.88 -3.43
CA SER A 133 18.99 -3.34 -4.83
C SER A 133 20.18 -2.76 -5.59
N ARG A 134 20.35 -1.44 -5.53
CA ARG A 134 21.47 -0.74 -6.15
C ARG A 134 22.84 -1.24 -5.64
N SER A 135 22.95 -1.51 -4.33
CA SER A 135 24.22 -1.98 -3.75
C SER A 135 24.56 -3.43 -4.09
N ASN A 136 23.56 -4.26 -4.38
CA ASN A 136 23.73 -5.67 -4.73
C ASN A 136 23.69 -5.93 -6.24
N GLY A 137 23.49 -4.92 -7.08
CA GLY A 137 23.56 -5.02 -8.54
C GLY A 137 22.35 -5.70 -9.19
N PHE A 138 21.17 -5.66 -8.55
CA PHE A 138 19.91 -6.08 -9.16
C PHE A 138 18.94 -4.90 -9.30
N GLU A 139 18.07 -4.97 -10.30
CA GLU A 139 17.11 -3.91 -10.58
C GLU A 139 15.96 -3.92 -9.57
N TYR A 140 15.67 -2.77 -9.00
CA TYR A 140 14.55 -2.58 -8.09
C TYR A 140 13.20 -3.02 -8.70
N GLY A 141 12.98 -2.73 -9.99
CA GLY A 141 11.75 -3.10 -10.69
C GLY A 141 11.42 -4.60 -10.62
N HIS A 142 12.42 -5.47 -10.66
CA HIS A 142 12.21 -6.91 -10.52
C HIS A 142 11.78 -7.32 -9.11
N VAL A 143 12.28 -6.63 -8.08
CA VAL A 143 11.83 -6.86 -6.69
C VAL A 143 10.44 -6.28 -6.47
N ARG A 144 10.12 -5.16 -7.11
CA ARG A 144 8.80 -4.51 -7.05
C ARG A 144 7.67 -5.41 -7.56
N LEU A 145 7.93 -6.29 -8.54
CA LEU A 145 6.97 -7.28 -9.05
C LEU A 145 6.44 -8.22 -7.95
N PHE A 146 7.25 -8.54 -6.93
CA PHE A 146 6.78 -9.33 -5.78
C PHE A 146 5.63 -8.64 -5.03
N GLY A 147 5.58 -7.31 -5.03
CA GLY A 147 4.48 -6.55 -4.45
C GLY A 147 3.16 -6.73 -5.22
N SER A 148 3.19 -6.75 -6.55
CA SER A 148 2.00 -7.02 -7.35
C SER A 148 1.52 -8.47 -7.21
N ILE A 149 2.44 -9.43 -7.16
CA ILE A 149 2.11 -10.84 -6.87
C ILE A 149 1.47 -10.93 -5.47
N ALA A 150 2.01 -10.22 -4.49
CA ALA A 150 1.46 -10.14 -3.16
C ALA A 150 0.02 -9.58 -3.16
N GLY A 151 -0.23 -8.50 -3.90
CA GLY A 151 -1.56 -7.92 -4.04
C GLY A 151 -2.58 -8.90 -4.62
N ALA A 152 -2.22 -9.61 -5.69
CA ALA A 152 -3.08 -10.62 -6.30
C ALA A 152 -3.38 -11.78 -5.34
N THR A 153 -2.35 -12.32 -4.70
CA THR A 153 -2.51 -13.44 -3.74
C THR A 153 -3.25 -13.00 -2.48
N ALA A 154 -2.98 -11.80 -1.97
CA ALA A 154 -3.65 -11.24 -0.80
C ALA A 154 -5.15 -11.03 -1.03
N SER A 155 -5.53 -10.51 -2.20
CA SER A 155 -6.94 -10.34 -2.56
C SER A 155 -7.66 -11.68 -2.65
N PHE A 156 -7.06 -12.66 -3.32
CA PHE A 156 -7.66 -13.99 -3.47
C PHE A 156 -7.76 -14.75 -2.14
N VAL A 157 -6.63 -14.88 -1.42
CA VAL A 157 -6.58 -15.57 -0.12
C VAL A 157 -7.41 -14.82 0.93
N GLY A 158 -7.35 -13.49 0.91
CA GLY A 158 -8.13 -12.64 1.81
C GLY A 158 -9.63 -12.83 1.64
N GLY A 159 -10.12 -13.01 0.40
CA GLY A 159 -11.54 -13.32 0.16
C GLY A 159 -11.98 -14.64 0.80
N ILE A 160 -11.18 -15.70 0.65
CA ILE A 160 -11.44 -17.00 1.26
C ILE A 160 -11.45 -16.89 2.79
N LEU A 161 -10.45 -16.23 3.36
CA LEU A 161 -10.32 -16.05 4.81
C LEU A 161 -11.47 -15.20 5.36
N PHE A 162 -11.81 -14.11 4.68
CA PHE A 162 -12.85 -13.19 5.11
C PHE A 162 -14.24 -13.86 5.12
N LEU A 163 -14.53 -14.72 4.16
CA LEU A 163 -15.79 -15.48 4.09
C LEU A 163 -15.91 -16.52 5.20
N GLN A 164 -14.79 -17.09 5.67
CA GLN A 164 -14.79 -18.04 6.79
C GLN A 164 -14.91 -17.31 8.14
N ASN A 165 -14.08 -16.32 8.36
CA ASN A 165 -14.08 -15.44 9.52
C ASN A 165 -13.42 -14.10 9.14
N PRO A 166 -14.19 -12.99 9.16
CA PRO A 166 -13.65 -11.67 8.79
C PRO A 166 -12.41 -11.23 9.56
N GLU A 167 -12.23 -11.70 10.79
CA GLU A 167 -11.05 -11.37 11.62
C GLU A 167 -9.78 -12.06 11.15
N SER A 168 -9.90 -13.15 10.38
CA SER A 168 -8.76 -13.96 9.90
C SER A 168 -7.80 -13.16 9.03
N ILE A 169 -8.26 -12.14 8.33
CA ILE A 169 -7.40 -11.28 7.49
C ILE A 169 -6.33 -10.57 8.33
N PHE A 170 -6.67 -10.12 9.54
CA PHE A 170 -5.73 -9.45 10.43
C PHE A 170 -4.75 -10.43 11.08
N TRP A 171 -5.18 -11.66 11.34
CA TRP A 171 -4.27 -12.72 11.79
C TRP A 171 -3.32 -13.16 10.68
N ALA A 172 -3.79 -13.25 9.43
CA ALA A 172 -2.92 -13.50 8.28
C ALA A 172 -1.90 -12.36 8.09
N ALA A 173 -2.31 -11.11 8.33
CA ALA A 173 -1.41 -9.96 8.35
C ALA A 173 -0.35 -10.08 9.46
N SER A 174 -0.74 -10.49 10.67
CA SER A 174 0.20 -10.72 11.80
C SER A 174 1.22 -11.80 11.48
N ILE A 175 0.79 -12.94 10.92
CA ILE A 175 1.69 -14.03 10.51
C ILE A 175 2.67 -13.53 9.43
N SER A 176 2.17 -12.80 8.45
CA SER A 176 2.98 -12.18 7.41
C SER A 176 4.00 -11.19 7.99
N GLY A 177 3.61 -10.41 9.00
CA GLY A 177 4.50 -9.52 9.76
C GLY A 177 5.61 -10.26 10.48
N ALA A 178 5.30 -11.40 11.09
CA ALA A 178 6.31 -12.26 11.72
C ALA A 178 7.30 -12.82 10.70
N ILE A 179 6.82 -13.30 9.54
CA ILE A 179 7.69 -13.77 8.45
C ILE A 179 8.56 -12.61 7.92
N LEU A 180 7.99 -11.43 7.76
CA LEU A 180 8.72 -10.22 7.36
C LEU A 180 9.87 -9.90 8.33
N CYS A 181 9.63 -9.98 9.65
CA CYS A 181 10.66 -9.80 10.66
C CYS A 181 11.79 -10.83 10.54
N VAL A 182 11.46 -12.10 10.31
CA VAL A 182 12.45 -13.16 10.10
C VAL A 182 13.29 -12.89 8.85
N LEU A 183 12.66 -12.55 7.72
CA LEU A 183 13.36 -12.21 6.48
C LEU A 183 14.28 -11.00 6.67
N LEU A 184 13.81 -9.98 7.39
CA LEU A 184 14.60 -8.80 7.69
C LEU A 184 15.80 -9.12 8.60
N TYR A 185 15.63 -10.01 9.57
CA TYR A 185 16.73 -10.49 10.41
C TYR A 185 17.79 -11.24 9.58
N LEU A 186 17.36 -12.12 8.68
CA LEU A 186 18.24 -12.94 7.82
C LEU A 186 18.93 -12.14 6.71
N ALA A 187 18.45 -10.94 6.38
CA ALA A 187 19.03 -10.14 5.30
C ALA A 187 20.45 -9.65 5.66
N PRO A 188 21.47 -9.94 4.87
CA PRO A 188 22.83 -9.48 5.14
C PRO A 188 22.94 -7.98 4.87
N VAL A 189 23.49 -7.22 5.82
CA VAL A 189 23.90 -5.83 5.60
C VAL A 189 25.40 -5.80 5.39
N LYS A 190 25.85 -5.49 4.19
CA LYS A 190 27.29 -5.37 3.87
C LYS A 190 27.86 -4.13 4.55
N LYS A 191 28.86 -4.29 5.40
CA LYS A 191 29.51 -3.20 6.15
C LYS A 191 30.11 -2.13 5.23
N ASP A 192 30.70 -2.52 4.11
CA ASP A 192 31.34 -1.62 3.14
C ASP A 192 30.38 -0.62 2.48
N VAL A 193 29.08 -0.97 2.44
CA VAL A 193 28.03 -0.11 1.89
C VAL A 193 27.63 0.96 2.91
N ILE A 194 27.73 0.66 4.20
CA ILE A 194 27.39 1.59 5.30
C ILE A 194 28.40 2.74 5.37
N GLU A 195 29.67 2.48 5.10
CA GLU A 195 30.71 3.51 5.15
C GLU A 195 30.63 4.49 3.97
N LYS A 196 30.31 4.03 2.76
CA LYS A 196 30.13 4.88 1.57
C LYS A 196 28.99 5.88 1.67
N THR A 197 27.97 5.60 2.48
CA THR A 197 26.80 6.47 2.64
C THR A 197 27.10 7.69 3.52
N LYS A 198 28.10 7.61 4.40
CA LYS A 198 28.49 8.76 5.26
C LYS A 198 29.10 9.92 4.49
N THR A 199 29.59 9.69 3.27
CA THR A 199 30.33 10.68 2.48
C THR A 199 29.50 11.46 1.46
N ASN A 200 28.26 11.07 1.15
CA ASN A 200 27.51 11.65 0.03
C ASN A 200 26.12 12.24 0.37
N ASN A 201 25.80 12.42 1.64
CA ASN A 201 24.50 13.02 2.00
C ASN A 201 24.58 14.55 1.84
N ALA A 202 24.12 15.05 0.70
CA ALA A 202 23.72 16.45 0.59
C ALA A 202 22.57 16.66 1.60
N VAL A 203 22.82 17.40 2.65
CA VAL A 203 21.82 17.72 3.68
C VAL A 203 20.79 18.63 3.03
N ILE A 204 19.58 18.11 2.78
CA ILE A 204 18.47 18.93 2.32
C ILE A 204 18.16 19.95 3.41
N THR A 205 18.31 21.22 3.07
CA THR A 205 18.04 22.33 4.00
C THR A 205 16.57 22.72 3.95
N LYS A 206 16.06 23.28 5.06
CA LYS A 206 14.68 23.81 5.09
C LYS A 206 14.44 24.83 3.96
N ASN A 207 15.44 25.59 3.58
CA ASN A 207 15.36 26.53 2.47
C ASN A 207 15.12 25.86 1.11
N ASP A 208 15.60 24.66 0.88
CA ASP A 208 15.39 23.94 -0.38
C ASP A 208 13.95 23.45 -0.48
N VAL A 209 13.34 23.04 0.62
CA VAL A 209 11.90 22.71 0.70
C VAL A 209 11.05 23.95 0.38
N PHE A 210 11.35 25.10 0.99
CA PHE A 210 10.64 26.35 0.69
C PHE A 210 10.81 26.84 -0.75
N LYS A 211 11.95 26.58 -1.39
CA LYS A 211 12.14 26.89 -2.81
C LYS A 211 11.20 26.06 -3.69
N ILE A 212 11.05 24.75 -3.41
CA ILE A 212 10.14 23.87 -4.16
C ILE A 212 8.69 24.34 -4.01
N LEU A 213 8.25 24.67 -2.79
CA LEU A 213 6.89 25.16 -2.53
C LEU A 213 6.57 26.49 -3.23
N LYS A 214 7.57 27.28 -3.64
CA LYS A 214 7.38 28.51 -4.43
C LYS A 214 7.24 28.28 -5.93
N LEU A 215 7.54 27.07 -6.42
CA LEU A 215 7.43 26.75 -7.84
C LEU A 215 5.97 26.55 -8.24
N LYS A 216 5.51 27.26 -9.26
CA LYS A 216 4.14 27.06 -9.81
C LYS A 216 3.95 25.64 -10.35
N ASP A 217 4.97 25.09 -10.99
CA ASP A 217 4.92 23.73 -11.57
C ASP A 217 4.71 22.66 -10.51
N PHE A 218 5.23 22.87 -9.29
CA PHE A 218 4.97 21.98 -8.15
C PHE A 218 3.48 21.94 -7.81
N TRP A 219 2.80 23.07 -7.75
CA TRP A 219 1.37 23.13 -7.44
C TRP A 219 0.50 22.57 -8.54
N PHE A 220 0.85 22.79 -9.83
CA PHE A 220 0.17 22.14 -10.94
C PHE A 220 0.33 20.62 -10.90
N PHE A 221 1.54 20.12 -10.59
CA PHE A 221 1.78 18.69 -10.41
C PHE A 221 0.98 18.13 -9.21
N ALA A 222 1.01 18.82 -8.08
CA ALA A 222 0.23 18.43 -6.89
C ALA A 222 -1.27 18.38 -7.20
N LEU A 223 -1.81 19.34 -7.95
CA LEU A 223 -3.21 19.36 -8.36
C LEU A 223 -3.56 18.16 -9.25
N ILE A 224 -2.68 17.78 -10.17
CA ILE A 224 -2.86 16.58 -11.01
C ILE A 224 -2.91 15.33 -10.13
N ILE A 225 -1.98 15.19 -9.20
CA ILE A 225 -1.93 14.02 -8.30
C ILE A 225 -3.19 13.95 -7.42
N VAL A 226 -3.62 15.07 -6.83
CA VAL A 226 -4.85 15.12 -6.04
C VAL A 226 -6.07 14.82 -6.91
N GLY A 227 -6.15 15.39 -8.11
CA GLY A 227 -7.26 15.19 -9.04
C GLY A 227 -7.31 13.80 -9.69
N THR A 228 -6.28 12.98 -9.55
CA THR A 228 -6.22 11.62 -10.13
C THR A 228 -5.99 10.56 -9.07
N ALA A 229 -4.80 10.47 -8.50
CA ALA A 229 -4.43 9.40 -7.58
C ALA A 229 -5.23 9.44 -6.27
N ALA A 230 -5.44 10.62 -5.68
CA ALA A 230 -6.22 10.69 -4.44
C ALA A 230 -7.70 10.35 -4.66
N ILE A 231 -8.29 10.78 -5.79
CA ILE A 231 -9.67 10.42 -6.15
C ILE A 231 -9.78 8.92 -6.42
N TYR A 232 -8.78 8.33 -7.10
CA TYR A 232 -8.69 6.89 -7.31
C TYR A 232 -8.67 6.12 -5.97
N ASP A 233 -7.86 6.56 -5.00
CA ASP A 233 -7.76 5.91 -3.68
C ASP A 233 -9.09 5.98 -2.92
N VAL A 234 -9.78 7.13 -2.94
CA VAL A 234 -11.10 7.29 -2.30
C VAL A 234 -12.14 6.40 -2.96
N PHE A 235 -12.14 6.32 -4.30
CA PHE A 235 -13.02 5.42 -5.03
C PHE A 235 -12.76 3.95 -4.64
N ASP A 236 -11.50 3.53 -4.60
CA ASP A 236 -11.12 2.17 -4.24
C ASP A 236 -11.49 1.78 -2.81
N GLN A 237 -11.48 2.73 -1.88
CA GLN A 237 -11.93 2.51 -0.49
C GLN A 237 -13.44 2.30 -0.39
N GLN A 238 -14.25 2.92 -1.25
CA GLN A 238 -15.70 2.81 -1.19
C GLN A 238 -16.27 1.72 -2.13
N PHE A 239 -15.55 1.41 -3.20
CA PHE A 239 -15.99 0.46 -4.22
C PHE A 239 -16.37 -0.93 -3.68
N PRO A 240 -15.66 -1.56 -2.72
CA PRO A 240 -16.02 -2.87 -2.20
C PRO A 240 -17.44 -2.90 -1.63
N ASN A 241 -17.78 -1.94 -0.79
CA ASN A 241 -19.10 -1.84 -0.18
C ASN A 241 -20.21 -1.60 -1.23
N TYR A 242 -19.93 -0.78 -2.23
CA TYR A 242 -20.85 -0.51 -3.34
C TYR A 242 -21.03 -1.75 -4.22
N TYR A 243 -19.95 -2.42 -4.61
CA TYR A 243 -19.97 -3.56 -5.51
C TYR A 243 -20.77 -4.75 -4.94
N VAL A 244 -20.59 -5.02 -3.65
CA VAL A 244 -21.29 -6.13 -2.97
C VAL A 244 -22.81 -5.95 -2.95
N THR A 245 -23.34 -4.72 -3.02
CA THR A 245 -24.79 -4.46 -3.02
C THR A 245 -25.53 -4.96 -4.27
N PHE A 246 -24.82 -5.25 -5.35
CA PHE A 246 -25.41 -5.75 -6.60
C PHE A 246 -25.61 -7.27 -6.65
N PHE A 247 -25.23 -8.00 -5.59
CA PHE A 247 -25.32 -9.45 -5.53
C PHE A 247 -26.47 -9.90 -4.61
N ASP A 248 -27.09 -11.02 -4.96
CA ASP A 248 -28.19 -11.61 -4.18
C ASP A 248 -27.74 -11.97 -2.76
N THR A 249 -26.51 -12.40 -2.60
CA THR A 249 -25.90 -12.68 -1.30
C THR A 249 -24.59 -11.92 -1.13
N LYS A 250 -24.35 -11.42 0.08
CA LYS A 250 -23.13 -10.73 0.41
C LYS A 250 -21.90 -11.62 0.20
N ALA A 251 -22.00 -12.91 0.52
CA ALA A 251 -20.91 -13.86 0.33
C ALA A 251 -20.48 -13.96 -1.14
N ASN A 252 -21.44 -14.05 -2.08
CA ASN A 252 -21.15 -14.06 -3.51
C ASN A 252 -20.50 -12.75 -3.97
N GLY A 253 -20.94 -11.62 -3.41
CA GLY A 253 -20.35 -10.31 -3.69
C GLY A 253 -18.90 -10.22 -3.25
N ILE A 254 -18.58 -10.67 -2.04
CA ILE A 254 -17.22 -10.68 -1.49
C ILE A 254 -16.32 -11.65 -2.27
N ASP A 255 -16.81 -12.86 -2.57
CA ASP A 255 -16.06 -13.84 -3.37
C ASP A 255 -15.72 -13.30 -4.77
N THR A 256 -16.70 -12.73 -5.46
CA THR A 256 -16.49 -12.15 -6.79
C THR A 256 -15.56 -10.94 -6.73
N PHE A 257 -15.73 -10.06 -5.74
CA PHE A 257 -14.87 -8.92 -5.53
C PHE A 257 -13.40 -9.32 -5.30
N SER A 258 -13.16 -10.35 -4.46
CA SER A 258 -11.80 -10.83 -4.18
C SER A 258 -11.11 -11.37 -5.43
N LYS A 259 -11.82 -12.12 -6.25
CA LYS A 259 -11.34 -12.64 -7.55
C LYS A 259 -11.07 -11.51 -8.54
N LEU A 260 -11.96 -10.51 -8.57
CA LEU A 260 -11.80 -9.32 -9.42
C LEU A 260 -10.57 -8.50 -9.03
N CYS A 261 -10.33 -8.26 -7.74
CA CYS A 261 -9.14 -7.58 -7.26
C CYS A 261 -7.86 -8.36 -7.57
N ALA A 262 -7.89 -9.69 -7.40
CA ALA A 262 -6.76 -10.55 -7.76
C ALA A 262 -6.45 -10.47 -9.26
N ALA A 263 -7.47 -10.51 -10.12
CA ALA A 263 -7.32 -10.37 -11.57
C ALA A 263 -6.78 -8.98 -11.94
N GLN A 264 -7.33 -7.90 -11.35
CA GLN A 264 -6.85 -6.54 -11.56
C GLN A 264 -5.35 -6.43 -11.24
N THR A 265 -4.94 -6.84 -10.05
CA THR A 265 -3.54 -6.73 -9.62
C THR A 265 -2.60 -7.61 -10.46
N ALA A 266 -3.07 -8.76 -10.95
CA ALA A 266 -2.32 -9.58 -11.89
C ALA A 266 -2.13 -8.88 -13.25
N ILE A 267 -3.17 -8.21 -13.76
CA ILE A 267 -3.09 -7.41 -15.00
C ILE A 267 -2.12 -6.23 -14.79
N GLU A 268 -2.21 -5.53 -13.66
CA GLU A 268 -1.29 -4.45 -13.30
C GLU A 268 0.17 -4.93 -13.29
N ALA A 269 0.44 -6.12 -12.71
CA ALA A 269 1.78 -6.70 -12.70
C ALA A 269 2.33 -6.91 -14.12
N ILE A 270 1.48 -7.38 -15.04
CA ILE A 270 1.84 -7.57 -16.44
C ILE A 270 2.10 -6.22 -17.11
N LEU A 271 1.21 -5.25 -16.91
CA LEU A 271 1.34 -3.90 -17.48
C LEU A 271 2.59 -3.17 -16.98
N MET A 272 2.98 -3.36 -15.73
CA MET A 272 4.21 -2.79 -15.16
C MET A 272 5.48 -3.19 -15.94
N ILE A 273 5.50 -4.37 -16.56
CA ILE A 273 6.64 -4.80 -17.40
C ILE A 273 6.77 -3.92 -18.64
N PHE A 274 5.64 -3.49 -19.20
CA PHE A 274 5.59 -2.69 -20.43
C PHE A 274 5.58 -1.17 -20.18
N ALA A 275 5.22 -0.75 -18.97
CA ALA A 275 5.07 0.66 -18.61
C ALA A 275 6.33 1.51 -18.87
N PRO A 276 7.56 1.09 -18.56
CA PRO A 276 8.76 1.86 -18.88
C PRO A 276 8.93 2.10 -20.38
N ALA A 277 8.67 1.08 -21.22
CA ALA A 277 8.76 1.21 -22.67
C ALA A 277 7.70 2.20 -23.22
N LEU A 278 6.50 2.15 -22.69
CA LEU A 278 5.42 3.07 -23.03
C LEU A 278 5.78 4.51 -22.65
N VAL A 279 6.20 4.73 -21.39
CA VAL A 279 6.56 6.08 -20.89
C VAL A 279 7.76 6.65 -21.67
N ASN A 280 8.75 5.84 -22.00
CA ASN A 280 9.87 6.28 -22.84
C ASN A 280 9.43 6.70 -24.25
N LYS A 281 8.38 6.07 -24.81
CA LYS A 281 7.86 6.40 -26.14
C LYS A 281 6.97 7.63 -26.15
N ILE A 282 6.06 7.77 -25.19
CA ILE A 282 5.05 8.87 -25.19
C ILE A 282 5.45 10.07 -24.32
N GLY A 283 6.39 9.89 -23.40
CA GLY A 283 6.85 10.87 -22.42
C GLY A 283 5.99 10.87 -21.14
N ALA A 284 6.60 11.24 -20.02
CA ALA A 284 5.98 11.22 -18.69
C ALA A 284 4.69 12.10 -18.62
N LYS A 285 4.68 13.27 -19.25
CA LYS A 285 3.52 14.18 -19.26
C LYS A 285 2.29 13.53 -19.90
N LYS A 286 2.46 12.87 -21.04
CA LYS A 286 1.36 12.17 -21.73
C LYS A 286 0.95 10.91 -20.95
N GLY A 287 1.90 10.25 -20.28
CA GLY A 287 1.60 9.13 -19.38
C GLY A 287 0.68 9.53 -18.23
N LEU A 288 0.97 10.66 -17.55
CA LEU A 288 0.10 11.21 -16.50
C LEU A 288 -1.29 11.60 -17.04
N LEU A 289 -1.36 12.18 -18.23
CA LEU A 289 -2.64 12.49 -18.85
C LEU A 289 -3.46 11.22 -19.14
N LEU A 290 -2.81 10.18 -19.69
CA LEU A 290 -3.43 8.88 -19.94
C LEU A 290 -3.98 8.27 -18.65
N PHE A 291 -3.20 8.28 -17.57
CA PHE A 291 -3.65 7.82 -16.27
C PHE A 291 -4.91 8.58 -15.80
N GLY A 292 -4.91 9.91 -15.90
CA GLY A 292 -6.08 10.71 -15.53
C GLY A 292 -7.33 10.38 -16.37
N VAL A 293 -7.17 10.17 -17.68
CA VAL A 293 -8.28 9.78 -18.57
C VAL A 293 -8.82 8.39 -18.22
N LEU A 294 -7.94 7.41 -17.97
CA LEU A 294 -8.35 6.07 -17.57
C LEU A 294 -9.06 6.07 -16.21
N THR A 295 -8.55 6.82 -15.23
CA THR A 295 -9.21 7.01 -13.93
C THR A 295 -10.61 7.62 -14.09
N PHE A 296 -10.74 8.65 -14.93
CA PHE A 296 -12.04 9.26 -15.22
C PHE A 296 -13.01 8.25 -15.84
N ILE A 297 -12.59 7.49 -16.87
CA ILE A 297 -13.41 6.46 -17.51
C ILE A 297 -13.86 5.40 -16.50
N ARG A 298 -12.96 4.94 -15.64
CA ARG A 298 -13.24 3.97 -14.60
C ARG A 298 -14.34 4.46 -13.65
N ILE A 299 -14.17 5.65 -13.09
CA ILE A 299 -15.09 6.20 -12.08
C ILE A 299 -16.42 6.57 -12.71
N ALA A 300 -16.42 7.30 -13.85
CA ALA A 300 -17.62 7.69 -14.56
C ALA A 300 -18.39 6.47 -15.08
N GLY A 301 -17.70 5.47 -15.62
CA GLY A 301 -18.31 4.22 -16.04
C GLY A 301 -18.97 3.48 -14.88
N SER A 302 -18.29 3.39 -13.73
CA SER A 302 -18.84 2.76 -12.52
C SER A 302 -20.04 3.52 -11.93
N ALA A 303 -20.14 4.83 -12.17
CA ALA A 303 -21.29 5.64 -11.72
C ALA A 303 -22.51 5.52 -12.65
N ILE A 304 -22.29 5.35 -13.96
CA ILE A 304 -23.35 5.30 -14.97
C ILE A 304 -23.93 3.89 -15.09
N PHE A 305 -23.08 2.88 -15.05
CA PHE A 305 -23.50 1.49 -15.27
C PHE A 305 -23.65 0.73 -13.95
N THR A 306 -24.84 0.15 -13.75
CA THR A 306 -25.20 -0.62 -12.53
C THR A 306 -25.13 -2.12 -12.74
N SER A 307 -24.69 -2.61 -13.91
CA SER A 307 -24.51 -4.04 -14.19
C SER A 307 -23.20 -4.56 -13.56
N ILE A 308 -23.25 -5.70 -12.87
CA ILE A 308 -22.09 -6.37 -12.27
C ILE A 308 -20.96 -6.55 -13.31
N THR A 309 -21.32 -6.97 -14.53
CA THR A 309 -20.34 -7.17 -15.61
C THR A 309 -19.65 -5.87 -15.99
N MET A 310 -20.39 -4.77 -16.16
CA MET A 310 -19.83 -3.47 -16.52
C MET A 310 -18.98 -2.92 -15.38
N LEU A 311 -19.45 -3.00 -14.13
CA LEU A 311 -18.67 -2.60 -12.95
C LEU A 311 -17.35 -3.37 -12.87
N SER A 312 -17.37 -4.67 -13.16
CA SER A 312 -16.15 -5.49 -13.20
C SER A 312 -15.19 -5.06 -14.31
N ILE A 313 -15.72 -4.76 -15.50
CA ILE A 313 -14.88 -4.25 -16.63
C ILE A 313 -14.24 -2.91 -16.27
N PHE A 314 -15.02 -1.96 -15.74
CA PHE A 314 -14.46 -0.66 -15.33
C PHE A 314 -13.46 -0.78 -14.19
N ARG A 315 -13.65 -1.74 -13.28
CA ARG A 315 -12.67 -2.03 -12.22
C ARG A 315 -11.33 -2.51 -12.76
N LEU A 316 -11.32 -3.26 -13.86
CA LEU A 316 -10.08 -3.74 -14.50
C LEU A 316 -9.34 -2.67 -15.31
N ILE A 317 -9.95 -1.50 -15.55
CA ILE A 317 -9.28 -0.33 -16.14
C ILE A 317 -8.47 0.33 -15.04
N ALA A 318 -7.18 0.03 -14.98
CA ALA A 318 -6.26 0.52 -13.95
C ALA A 318 -5.24 1.49 -14.53
#